data_6b58c4fc5873639fd0bde2c6e67b8ec2
#
_entry.id   6b58c4fc5873639fd0bde2c6e67b8ec2
#
_cell.length_a   1.000
_cell.length_b   1.000
_cell.length_c   1.000
_cell.angle_alpha   90.00
_cell.angle_beta   90.00
_cell.angle_gamma   90.00
#
_symmetry.space_group_name_H-M   'P 1'
#
loop_
_entity.id
_entity.type
_entity.pdbx_description
1 polymer ?
#
loop_
_entity_poly.entity_id
_entity_poly.type
_entity_poly.pdbx_seq_one_letter_code
_entity_poly.pdbx_strand_id
1 'polypeptide(L)'
;KTMNESIYYNVDRIHTAIAENSRITFQYFQWNVDKKMELRHDGALYEVSPWSLSWDDENYYLIAYDSNEGIIKHFRVDKMLYIKSNGKGREGRQAFKSFDMAAYARKMFGMYGGKEEWVRIECDNSFAGVMIDRFGKDVSMIRLDDKRFVVNVEVAVSRQFLAWIIGLGQGVTLAGPQNVVEMMNAEIDRLIKQYKK
;
A
#
# COMPACT_ATOMS: atom_id res chain seq x y z
N LYS A 1 24.86 3.07 2.57
CA LYS A 1 23.62 3.01 1.77
C LYS A 1 23.88 3.81 0.50
N THR A 2 24.24 3.19 -0.57
CA THR A 2 24.26 3.80 -1.90
C THR A 2 22.80 4.09 -2.26
N MET A 3 22.37 5.32 -2.03
CA MET A 3 21.17 5.81 -2.70
C MET A 3 21.48 5.74 -4.19
N ASN A 4 20.79 4.86 -4.87
CA ASN A 4 21.04 4.51 -6.22
C ASN A 4 20.71 5.76 -7.06
N GLU A 5 21.68 6.36 -7.73
CA GLU A 5 21.45 7.50 -8.65
C GLU A 5 20.31 7.20 -9.62
N SER A 6 20.08 5.93 -9.94
CA SER A 6 18.98 5.47 -10.76
C SER A 6 17.59 5.82 -10.20
N ILE A 7 17.42 5.93 -8.87
CA ILE A 7 16.12 6.28 -8.26
C ILE A 7 15.74 7.72 -8.61
N TYR A 8 16.69 8.66 -8.53
CA TYR A 8 16.45 10.05 -8.89
C TYR A 8 16.05 10.19 -10.36
N TYR A 9 16.75 9.49 -11.25
CA TYR A 9 16.40 9.46 -12.67
C TYR A 9 15.03 8.87 -12.93
N ASN A 10 14.68 7.80 -12.21
CA ASN A 10 13.37 7.19 -12.33
C ASN A 10 12.26 8.11 -11.82
N VAL A 11 12.46 8.76 -10.68
CA VAL A 11 11.53 9.75 -10.12
C VAL A 11 11.33 10.92 -11.08
N ASP A 12 12.42 11.47 -11.63
CA ASP A 12 12.37 12.58 -12.59
C ASP A 12 11.60 12.21 -13.87
N ARG A 13 11.88 11.04 -14.44
CA ARG A 13 11.17 10.52 -15.63
C ARG A 13 9.68 10.33 -15.37
N ILE A 14 9.31 9.84 -14.18
CA ILE A 14 7.91 9.68 -13.78
C ILE A 14 7.24 11.05 -13.65
N HIS A 15 7.88 12.02 -12.98
CA HIS A 15 7.37 13.39 -12.87
C HIS A 15 7.16 14.04 -14.24
N THR A 16 8.15 13.92 -15.13
CA THR A 16 8.06 14.42 -16.51
C THR A 16 6.85 13.82 -17.23
N ALA A 17 6.70 12.50 -17.19
CA ALA A 17 5.57 11.83 -17.82
C ALA A 17 4.21 12.25 -17.24
N ILE A 18 4.13 12.49 -15.92
CA ILE A 18 2.92 13.03 -15.28
C ILE A 18 2.63 14.45 -15.80
N ALA A 19 3.63 15.32 -15.86
CA ALA A 19 3.50 16.69 -16.35
C ALA A 19 3.08 16.74 -17.82
N GLU A 20 3.64 15.87 -18.64
CA GLU A 20 3.32 15.76 -20.08
C GLU A 20 2.04 14.97 -20.37
N ASN A 21 1.31 14.53 -19.35
CA ASN A 21 0.12 13.69 -19.48
C ASN A 21 0.36 12.42 -20.32
N SER A 22 1.52 11.80 -20.17
CA SER A 22 1.94 10.63 -20.95
C SER A 22 1.92 9.34 -20.17
N ARG A 23 1.56 8.24 -20.84
CA ARG A 23 1.82 6.88 -20.32
C ARG A 23 3.31 6.58 -20.36
N ILE A 24 3.72 5.66 -19.51
CA ILE A 24 5.09 5.15 -19.48
C ILE A 24 5.14 3.65 -19.74
N THR A 25 6.26 3.23 -20.28
CA THR A 25 6.64 1.83 -20.34
C THR A 25 7.91 1.60 -19.53
N PHE A 26 8.05 0.44 -18.94
CA PHE A 26 9.22 0.05 -18.16
C PHE A 26 9.31 -1.47 -18.04
N GLN A 27 10.51 -1.97 -17.69
CA GLN A 27 10.68 -3.33 -17.18
C GLN A 27 10.72 -3.31 -15.67
N TYR A 28 10.30 -4.41 -15.03
CA TYR A 28 10.26 -4.54 -13.59
C TYR A 28 11.03 -5.77 -13.14
N PHE A 29 11.86 -5.63 -12.11
CA PHE A 29 12.69 -6.72 -11.63
C PHE A 29 12.42 -7.11 -10.19
N GLN A 30 12.89 -8.29 -9.82
CA GLN A 30 12.98 -8.79 -8.46
C GLN A 30 14.37 -9.33 -8.19
N TRP A 31 14.75 -9.40 -6.92
CA TRP A 31 15.97 -10.06 -6.52
C TRP A 31 15.71 -11.54 -6.29
N ASN A 32 16.59 -12.41 -6.78
CA ASN A 32 16.58 -13.82 -6.40
C ASN A 32 17.43 -14.08 -5.15
N VAL A 33 17.47 -15.35 -4.70
CA VAL A 33 18.22 -15.78 -3.51
C VAL A 33 19.75 -15.56 -3.63
N ASP A 34 20.26 -15.53 -4.85
CA ASP A 34 21.68 -15.27 -5.17
C ASP A 34 22.00 -13.77 -5.25
N LYS A 35 21.03 -12.90 -4.89
CA LYS A 35 21.11 -11.44 -5.01
C LYS A 35 21.34 -10.96 -6.46
N LYS A 36 20.88 -11.74 -7.43
CA LYS A 36 20.87 -11.35 -8.83
C LYS A 36 19.52 -10.77 -9.21
N MET A 37 19.57 -9.80 -10.11
CA MET A 37 18.38 -9.16 -10.66
C MET A 37 17.72 -10.11 -11.67
N GLU A 38 16.44 -10.38 -11.50
CA GLU A 38 15.61 -11.14 -12.42
C GLU A 38 14.47 -10.29 -12.93
N LEU A 39 14.32 -10.19 -14.23
CA LEU A 39 13.20 -9.48 -14.85
C LEU A 39 11.91 -10.27 -14.64
N ARG A 40 10.85 -9.60 -14.21
CA ARG A 40 9.53 -10.19 -14.10
C ARG A 40 8.89 -10.34 -15.49
N HIS A 41 8.03 -11.35 -15.63
CA HIS A 41 7.34 -11.66 -16.89
C HIS A 41 8.31 -11.78 -18.10
N ASP A 42 9.43 -12.46 -17.89
CA ASP A 42 10.45 -12.67 -18.93
C ASP A 42 10.95 -11.37 -19.61
N GLY A 43 10.92 -10.27 -18.88
CA GLY A 43 11.34 -8.97 -19.36
C GLY A 43 10.29 -8.21 -20.18
N ALA A 44 9.04 -8.67 -20.19
CA ALA A 44 7.96 -7.95 -20.86
C ALA A 44 7.81 -6.51 -20.29
N LEU A 45 7.45 -5.59 -21.17
CA LEU A 45 7.21 -4.21 -20.82
C LEU A 45 5.85 -4.08 -20.11
N TYR A 46 5.87 -3.40 -18.96
CA TYR A 46 4.66 -2.84 -18.39
C TYR A 46 4.32 -1.53 -19.10
N GLU A 47 3.06 -1.29 -19.39
CA GLU A 47 2.54 0.00 -19.87
C GLU A 47 1.48 0.47 -18.88
N VAL A 48 1.69 1.64 -18.27
CA VAL A 48 0.77 2.19 -17.27
C VAL A 48 0.64 3.71 -17.40
N SER A 49 -0.43 4.25 -16.86
CA SER A 49 -0.64 5.69 -16.71
C SER A 49 -0.15 6.14 -15.33
N PRO A 50 0.97 6.88 -15.22
CA PRO A 50 1.50 7.35 -13.93
C PRO A 50 0.61 8.47 -13.40
N TRP A 51 0.22 8.42 -12.11
CA TRP A 51 -0.64 9.44 -11.51
C TRP A 51 0.00 10.15 -10.33
N SER A 52 0.72 9.42 -9.47
CA SER A 52 1.36 10.01 -8.31
C SER A 52 2.58 9.22 -7.87
N LEU A 53 3.44 9.87 -7.09
CA LEU A 53 4.51 9.24 -6.34
C LEU A 53 4.20 9.33 -4.85
N SER A 54 4.42 8.24 -4.12
CA SER A 54 4.29 8.18 -2.67
C SER A 54 5.59 7.69 -2.06
N TRP A 55 5.85 8.13 -0.83
CA TRP A 55 6.94 7.63 0.00
C TRP A 55 6.36 6.80 1.12
N ASP A 56 6.75 5.53 1.23
CA ASP A 56 6.34 4.62 2.28
C ASP A 56 7.46 3.63 2.60
N ASP A 57 7.69 3.36 3.89
CA ASP A 57 8.70 2.43 4.37
C ASP A 57 10.05 2.54 3.64
N GLU A 58 10.63 3.75 3.63
CA GLU A 58 11.92 4.09 3.00
C GLU A 58 11.98 3.86 1.47
N ASN A 59 10.85 3.72 0.78
CA ASN A 59 10.80 3.52 -0.66
C ASN A 59 9.86 4.49 -1.38
N TYR A 60 10.23 4.88 -2.60
CA TYR A 60 9.31 5.53 -3.52
C TYR A 60 8.42 4.51 -4.22
N TYR A 61 7.15 4.81 -4.26
CA TYR A 61 6.15 4.04 -4.99
C TYR A 61 5.49 4.90 -6.06
N LEU A 62 5.45 4.39 -7.29
CA LEU A 62 4.59 4.91 -8.32
C LEU A 62 3.18 4.35 -8.13
N ILE A 63 2.20 5.25 -8.05
CA ILE A 63 0.78 4.92 -8.11
C ILE A 63 0.32 5.18 -9.54
N ALA A 64 -0.10 4.12 -10.22
CA ALA A 64 -0.42 4.16 -11.63
C ALA A 64 -1.72 3.41 -11.94
N TYR A 65 -2.35 3.77 -13.04
CA TYR A 65 -3.50 3.05 -13.57
C TYR A 65 -3.05 2.08 -14.66
N ASP A 66 -3.40 0.82 -14.49
CA ASP A 66 -3.23 -0.21 -15.50
C ASP A 66 -4.52 -0.34 -16.30
N SER A 67 -4.49 0.10 -17.55
CA SER A 67 -5.66 0.09 -18.42
C SER A 67 -6.08 -1.30 -18.87
N ASN A 68 -5.15 -2.27 -18.87
CA ASN A 68 -5.45 -3.64 -19.27
C ASN A 68 -6.31 -4.36 -18.21
N GLU A 69 -6.03 -4.08 -16.94
CA GLU A 69 -6.77 -4.68 -15.83
C GLU A 69 -7.84 -3.74 -15.25
N GLY A 70 -7.81 -2.45 -15.62
CA GLY A 70 -8.76 -1.45 -15.14
C GLY A 70 -8.58 -1.08 -13.67
N ILE A 71 -7.38 -1.24 -13.10
CA ILE A 71 -7.10 -1.07 -11.68
C ILE A 71 -5.93 -0.13 -11.40
N ILE A 72 -5.88 0.39 -10.16
CA ILE A 72 -4.73 1.11 -9.63
C ILE A 72 -3.69 0.09 -9.16
N LYS A 73 -2.45 0.26 -9.59
CA LYS A 73 -1.29 -0.54 -9.19
C LYS A 73 -0.21 0.31 -8.55
N HIS A 74 0.57 -0.32 -7.69
CA HIS A 74 1.74 0.27 -7.05
C HIS A 74 3.01 -0.41 -7.54
N PHE A 75 4.01 0.39 -7.89
CA PHE A 75 5.31 -0.11 -8.31
C PHE A 75 6.41 0.57 -7.50
N ARG A 76 7.30 -0.20 -6.90
CA ARG A 76 8.50 0.34 -6.28
C ARG A 76 9.40 0.94 -7.36
N VAL A 77 9.71 2.21 -7.21
CA VAL A 77 10.47 2.97 -8.22
C VAL A 77 11.90 2.44 -8.38
N ASP A 78 12.51 1.96 -7.28
CA ASP A 78 13.85 1.36 -7.28
C ASP A 78 13.94 0.03 -8.07
N LYS A 79 12.80 -0.59 -8.39
CA LYS A 79 12.71 -1.83 -9.17
C LYS A 79 12.29 -1.63 -10.62
N MET A 80 12.10 -0.38 -11.03
CA MET A 80 11.73 -0.03 -12.40
C MET A 80 12.98 0.23 -13.23
N LEU A 81 13.04 -0.33 -14.43
CA LEU A 81 14.13 -0.19 -15.37
C LEU A 81 13.63 0.39 -16.69
N TYR A 82 14.47 1.20 -17.33
CA TYR A 82 14.24 1.73 -18.67
C TYR A 82 12.89 2.44 -18.83
N ILE A 83 12.52 3.28 -17.86
CA ILE A 83 11.29 4.06 -17.91
C ILE A 83 11.34 4.98 -19.14
N LYS A 84 10.30 4.90 -19.98
CA LYS A 84 10.14 5.73 -21.18
C LYS A 84 8.70 6.23 -21.29
N SER A 85 8.54 7.52 -21.60
CA SER A 85 7.28 8.06 -22.08
C SER A 85 6.99 7.51 -23.48
N ASN A 86 5.75 7.09 -23.74
CA ASN A 86 5.36 6.57 -25.07
C ASN A 86 4.49 7.56 -25.86
N GLY A 87 4.26 8.77 -25.35
CA GLY A 87 3.49 9.81 -26.00
C GLY A 87 1.96 9.59 -26.03
N LYS A 88 1.47 8.44 -25.53
CA LYS A 88 0.03 8.21 -25.41
C LYS A 88 -0.50 8.92 -24.18
N GLY A 89 -1.69 9.54 -24.28
CA GLY A 89 -2.34 10.18 -23.14
C GLY A 89 -2.64 9.21 -22.00
N ARG A 90 -2.54 9.70 -20.75
CA ARG A 90 -2.87 8.91 -19.57
C ARG A 90 -4.35 8.55 -19.53
N GLU A 91 -4.64 7.38 -19.03
CA GLU A 91 -5.97 6.86 -18.72
C GLU A 91 -6.20 6.77 -17.21
N GLY A 92 -7.43 6.41 -16.80
CA GLY A 92 -7.79 6.25 -15.40
C GLY A 92 -8.13 7.58 -14.70
N ARG A 93 -8.34 8.69 -15.43
CA ARG A 93 -8.70 10.00 -14.84
C ARG A 93 -9.87 9.89 -13.87
N GLN A 94 -10.86 9.06 -14.18
CA GLN A 94 -12.05 8.91 -13.33
C GLN A 94 -11.72 8.28 -11.99
N ALA A 95 -10.79 7.31 -11.96
CA ALA A 95 -10.32 6.67 -10.73
C ALA A 95 -9.57 7.65 -9.81
N PHE A 96 -9.01 8.72 -10.38
CA PHE A 96 -8.24 9.73 -9.64
C PHE A 96 -8.94 11.09 -9.51
N LYS A 97 -10.17 11.24 -9.97
CA LYS A 97 -10.88 12.54 -9.97
C LYS A 97 -11.12 13.10 -8.56
N SER A 98 -11.38 12.22 -7.60
CA SER A 98 -11.57 12.53 -6.17
C SER A 98 -10.47 11.91 -5.30
N PHE A 99 -9.31 11.62 -5.88
CA PHE A 99 -8.25 10.89 -5.21
C PHE A 99 -7.47 11.80 -4.27
N ASP A 100 -7.65 11.59 -2.98
CA ASP A 100 -6.82 12.18 -1.94
C ASP A 100 -5.68 11.21 -1.60
N MET A 101 -4.46 11.57 -1.99
CA MET A 101 -3.26 10.78 -1.75
C MET A 101 -3.04 10.51 -0.26
N ALA A 102 -3.28 11.48 0.61
CA ALA A 102 -3.07 11.31 2.05
C ALA A 102 -4.10 10.34 2.64
N ALA A 103 -5.37 10.44 2.23
CA ALA A 103 -6.40 9.49 2.62
C ALA A 103 -6.10 8.09 2.09
N TYR A 104 -5.66 7.99 0.83
CA TYR A 104 -5.29 6.72 0.22
C TYR A 104 -4.11 6.05 0.94
N ALA A 105 -3.04 6.80 1.23
CA ALA A 105 -1.88 6.27 1.95
C ALA A 105 -2.23 5.80 3.37
N ARG A 106 -3.19 6.46 4.05
CA ARG A 106 -3.66 6.02 5.37
C ARG A 106 -4.40 4.68 5.34
N LYS A 107 -5.10 4.37 4.25
CA LYS A 107 -5.80 3.09 4.08
C LYS A 107 -4.86 1.94 3.76
N MET A 108 -3.71 2.21 3.13
CA MET A 108 -2.76 1.20 2.68
C MET A 108 -1.73 0.88 3.77
N PHE A 109 -1.37 -0.38 3.89
CA PHE A 109 -0.32 -0.87 4.76
C PHE A 109 0.82 -1.42 3.90
N GLY A 110 2.00 -0.77 3.95
CA GLY A 110 3.15 -1.15 3.13
C GLY A 110 2.88 -1.08 1.62
N MET A 111 1.96 -0.21 1.18
CA MET A 111 1.51 -0.09 -0.23
C MET A 111 0.95 -1.39 -0.84
N TYR A 112 0.52 -2.32 0.00
CA TYR A 112 -0.22 -3.49 -0.45
C TYR A 112 -1.70 -3.17 -0.61
N GLY A 113 -2.22 -3.40 -1.81
CA GLY A 113 -3.65 -3.29 -2.10
C GLY A 113 -4.43 -4.43 -1.45
N GLY A 114 -5.71 -4.20 -1.26
CA GLY A 114 -6.68 -5.18 -0.76
C GLY A 114 -8.08 -4.64 -0.96
N LYS A 115 -9.09 -5.45 -0.65
CA LYS A 115 -10.45 -4.94 -0.64
C LYS A 115 -10.60 -3.90 0.46
N GLU A 116 -11.12 -2.72 0.11
CA GLU A 116 -11.42 -1.68 1.10
C GLU A 116 -12.63 -2.09 1.93
N GLU A 117 -12.45 -2.07 3.24
CA GLU A 117 -13.49 -2.43 4.22
C GLU A 117 -13.44 -1.46 5.40
N TRP A 118 -14.62 -1.13 5.91
CA TRP A 118 -14.74 -0.45 7.19
C TRP A 118 -14.49 -1.46 8.31
N VAL A 119 -13.41 -1.25 9.06
CA VAL A 119 -13.04 -2.12 10.17
C VAL A 119 -13.29 -1.44 11.51
N ARG A 120 -13.67 -2.25 12.49
CA ARG A 120 -13.82 -1.84 13.89
C ARG A 120 -12.65 -2.40 14.69
N ILE A 121 -11.89 -1.51 15.31
CA ILE A 121 -10.72 -1.85 16.15
C ILE A 121 -11.01 -1.37 17.57
N GLU A 122 -11.05 -2.29 18.53
CA GLU A 122 -11.16 -1.98 19.95
C GLU A 122 -9.76 -1.89 20.55
N CYS A 123 -9.52 -0.82 21.32
CA CYS A 123 -8.20 -0.48 21.83
C CYS A 123 -8.26 -0.07 23.30
N ASP A 124 -7.23 -0.42 24.06
CA ASP A 124 -6.95 0.23 25.34
C ASP A 124 -6.58 1.70 25.14
N ASN A 125 -6.90 2.57 26.10
CA ASN A 125 -6.69 4.03 25.99
C ASN A 125 -5.22 4.41 25.70
N SER A 126 -4.25 3.58 26.06
CA SER A 126 -2.83 3.80 25.77
C SER A 126 -2.50 3.82 24.28
N PHE A 127 -3.35 3.24 23.43
CA PHE A 127 -3.19 3.22 21.98
C PHE A 127 -3.81 4.43 21.26
N ALA A 128 -4.37 5.40 21.99
CA ALA A 128 -4.98 6.58 21.36
C ALA A 128 -4.01 7.32 20.43
N GLY A 129 -2.77 7.55 20.86
CA GLY A 129 -1.72 8.18 20.04
C GLY A 129 -1.41 7.37 18.78
N VAL A 130 -1.28 6.05 18.90
CA VAL A 130 -1.00 5.16 17.76
C VAL A 130 -2.10 5.25 16.71
N MET A 131 -3.37 5.28 17.12
CA MET A 131 -4.51 5.41 16.20
C MET A 131 -4.55 6.78 15.51
N ILE A 132 -4.26 7.86 16.26
CA ILE A 132 -4.17 9.22 15.71
C ILE A 132 -3.00 9.33 14.72
N ASP A 133 -1.83 8.82 15.06
CA ASP A 133 -0.65 8.86 14.19
C ASP A 133 -0.88 8.10 12.89
N ARG A 134 -1.58 6.96 12.97
CA ARG A 134 -1.85 6.13 11.79
C ARG A 134 -2.98 6.66 10.92
N PHE A 135 -4.09 7.06 11.52
CA PHE A 135 -5.32 7.38 10.79
C PHE A 135 -5.64 8.88 10.72
N GLY A 136 -4.87 9.70 11.42
CA GLY A 136 -5.06 11.15 11.48
C GLY A 136 -5.89 11.60 12.68
N LYS A 137 -5.82 12.92 13.00
CA LYS A 137 -6.52 13.51 14.15
C LYS A 137 -8.04 13.46 14.03
N ASP A 138 -8.55 13.36 12.81
CA ASP A 138 -9.99 13.35 12.52
C ASP A 138 -10.59 11.93 12.62
N VAL A 139 -9.79 10.93 13.02
CA VAL A 139 -10.27 9.57 13.22
C VAL A 139 -11.35 9.54 14.29
N SER A 140 -12.47 8.89 13.97
CA SER A 140 -13.58 8.74 14.92
C SER A 140 -13.20 7.76 16.04
N MET A 141 -13.06 8.28 17.25
CA MET A 141 -12.74 7.51 18.45
C MET A 141 -13.94 7.57 19.40
N ILE A 142 -14.55 6.43 19.69
CA ILE A 142 -15.73 6.31 20.53
C ILE A 142 -15.32 5.59 21.81
N ARG A 143 -15.49 6.24 22.97
CA ARG A 143 -15.21 5.64 24.28
C ARG A 143 -16.19 4.50 24.53
N LEU A 144 -15.69 3.32 24.89
CA LEU A 144 -16.47 2.17 25.30
C LEU A 144 -16.67 2.14 26.82
N ASP A 145 -15.59 2.41 27.56
CA ASP A 145 -15.56 2.48 29.02
C ASP A 145 -14.36 3.36 29.48
N ASP A 146 -14.05 3.36 30.77
CA ASP A 146 -12.95 4.18 31.32
C ASP A 146 -11.56 3.76 30.85
N LYS A 147 -11.41 2.56 30.29
CA LYS A 147 -10.14 1.96 29.88
C LYS A 147 -9.99 1.77 28.38
N ARG A 148 -11.10 1.73 27.63
CA ARG A 148 -11.13 1.32 26.23
C ARG A 148 -11.92 2.26 25.34
N PHE A 149 -11.53 2.31 24.10
CA PHE A 149 -12.23 3.00 23.03
C PHE A 149 -12.28 2.14 21.76
N VAL A 150 -13.07 2.53 20.81
CA VAL A 150 -13.15 1.92 19.48
C VAL A 150 -12.88 2.96 18.40
N VAL A 151 -12.18 2.55 17.35
CA VAL A 151 -12.09 3.29 16.10
C VAL A 151 -12.79 2.52 14.99
N ASN A 152 -13.48 3.28 14.11
CA ASN A 152 -14.02 2.74 12.87
C ASN A 152 -13.29 3.44 11.72
N VAL A 153 -12.56 2.66 10.92
CA VAL A 153 -11.71 3.18 9.86
C VAL A 153 -11.85 2.34 8.61
N GLU A 154 -11.74 2.99 7.46
CA GLU A 154 -11.71 2.32 6.18
C GLU A 154 -10.25 1.98 5.83
N VAL A 155 -9.97 0.71 5.57
CA VAL A 155 -8.63 0.21 5.24
C VAL A 155 -8.66 -0.77 4.07
N ALA A 156 -7.57 -0.82 3.31
CA ALA A 156 -7.33 -1.92 2.39
C ALA A 156 -6.90 -3.15 3.19
N VAL A 157 -7.82 -4.10 3.34
CA VAL A 157 -7.56 -5.32 4.13
C VAL A 157 -6.53 -6.18 3.39
N SER A 158 -5.37 -6.29 3.99
CA SER A 158 -4.23 -7.02 3.46
C SER A 158 -3.54 -7.79 4.59
N ARG A 159 -2.63 -8.71 4.24
CA ARG A 159 -1.80 -9.39 5.25
C ARG A 159 -0.95 -8.39 6.05
N GLN A 160 -0.52 -7.29 5.45
CA GLN A 160 0.23 -6.22 6.12
C GLN A 160 -0.62 -5.50 7.16
N PHE A 161 -1.90 -5.24 6.85
CA PHE A 161 -2.84 -4.70 7.85
C PHE A 161 -3.02 -5.66 9.02
N LEU A 162 -3.26 -6.95 8.75
CA LEU A 162 -3.39 -7.95 9.81
C LEU A 162 -2.11 -8.07 10.66
N ALA A 163 -0.94 -8.06 10.01
CA ALA A 163 0.35 -8.08 10.68
C ALA A 163 0.58 -6.83 11.54
N TRP A 164 0.13 -5.65 11.09
CA TRP A 164 0.19 -4.43 11.88
C TRP A 164 -0.67 -4.53 13.15
N ILE A 165 -1.90 -5.03 13.05
CA ILE A 165 -2.77 -5.29 14.22
C ILE A 165 -2.08 -6.26 15.19
N ILE A 166 -1.53 -7.38 14.69
CA ILE A 166 -0.80 -8.36 15.50
C ILE A 166 0.41 -7.70 16.18
N GLY A 167 1.14 -6.86 15.46
CA GLY A 167 2.33 -6.16 15.95
C GLY A 167 2.08 -5.16 17.06
N LEU A 168 0.85 -4.65 17.23
CA LEU A 168 0.46 -3.79 18.34
C LEU A 168 0.35 -4.58 19.66
N GLY A 169 0.19 -5.88 19.58
CA GLY A 169 0.20 -6.77 20.75
C GLY A 169 -1.10 -6.71 21.55
N GLN A 170 -0.96 -6.94 22.86
CA GLN A 170 -2.10 -6.97 23.78
C GLN A 170 -2.75 -5.58 23.92
N GLY A 171 -4.07 -5.54 23.97
CA GLY A 171 -4.84 -4.29 24.16
C GLY A 171 -5.40 -3.70 22.86
N VAL A 172 -5.17 -4.37 21.72
CA VAL A 172 -5.80 -4.03 20.42
C VAL A 172 -6.46 -5.27 19.83
N THR A 173 -7.73 -5.15 19.48
CA THR A 173 -8.52 -6.26 18.93
C THR A 173 -9.30 -5.81 17.71
N LEU A 174 -9.18 -6.57 16.63
CA LEU A 174 -10.02 -6.41 15.44
C LEU A 174 -11.40 -7.00 15.73
N ALA A 175 -12.41 -6.14 15.91
CA ALA A 175 -13.74 -6.52 16.38
C ALA A 175 -14.78 -6.62 15.25
N GLY A 176 -14.43 -6.27 14.04
CA GLY A 176 -15.34 -6.36 12.89
C GLY A 176 -14.77 -5.70 11.62
N PRO A 177 -15.43 -5.92 10.49
CA PRO A 177 -16.57 -6.82 10.27
C PRO A 177 -16.18 -8.31 10.35
N GLN A 178 -17.19 -9.19 10.41
CA GLN A 178 -16.97 -10.62 10.67
C GLN A 178 -16.04 -11.28 9.65
N ASN A 179 -16.16 -10.96 8.36
CA ASN A 179 -15.28 -11.48 7.31
C ASN A 179 -13.80 -11.11 7.54
N VAL A 180 -13.51 -9.93 8.07
CA VAL A 180 -12.14 -9.50 8.37
C VAL A 180 -11.61 -10.16 9.64
N VAL A 181 -12.47 -10.37 10.64
CA VAL A 181 -12.14 -11.17 11.84
C VAL A 181 -11.81 -12.62 11.44
N GLU A 182 -12.56 -13.20 10.51
CA GLU A 182 -12.28 -14.55 9.97
C GLU A 182 -10.93 -14.60 9.24
N MET A 183 -10.56 -13.56 8.50
CA MET A 183 -9.23 -13.47 7.89
C MET A 183 -8.12 -13.43 8.95
N MET A 184 -8.33 -12.71 10.06
CA MET A 184 -7.38 -12.70 11.18
C MET A 184 -7.26 -14.10 11.81
N ASN A 185 -8.37 -14.78 12.05
CA ASN A 185 -8.36 -16.15 12.60
C ASN A 185 -7.62 -17.11 11.67
N ALA A 186 -7.86 -17.03 10.37
CA ALA A 186 -7.13 -17.83 9.38
C ALA A 186 -5.62 -17.56 9.39
N GLU A 187 -5.21 -16.31 9.59
CA GLU A 187 -3.80 -15.95 9.71
C GLU A 187 -3.17 -16.47 11.02
N ILE A 188 -3.91 -16.42 12.12
CA ILE A 188 -3.48 -17.02 13.41
C ILE A 188 -3.31 -18.54 13.25
N ASP A 189 -4.28 -19.23 12.63
CA ASP A 189 -4.18 -20.69 12.40
C ASP A 189 -2.98 -21.04 11.50
N ARG A 190 -2.71 -20.22 10.49
CA ARG A 190 -1.53 -20.35 9.64
C ARG A 190 -0.25 -20.24 10.47
N LEU A 191 -0.15 -19.24 11.35
CA LEU A 191 0.99 -19.02 12.23
C LEU A 191 1.17 -20.19 13.21
N ILE A 192 0.09 -20.67 13.81
CA ILE A 192 0.12 -21.84 14.70
C ILE A 192 0.68 -23.06 13.96
N LYS A 193 0.20 -23.36 12.75
CA LYS A 193 0.70 -24.48 11.93
C LYS A 193 2.16 -24.33 11.55
N GLN A 194 2.62 -23.08 11.35
CA GLN A 194 4.00 -22.81 10.94
C GLN A 194 5.01 -22.94 12.09
N TYR A 195 4.63 -22.52 13.31
CA TYR A 195 5.55 -22.40 14.44
C TYR A 195 5.34 -23.43 15.56
N LYS A 196 4.16 -24.03 15.68
CA LYS A 196 3.94 -25.16 16.58
C LYS A 196 4.12 -26.46 15.79
N LYS A 197 5.35 -26.95 15.77
CA LYS A 197 5.68 -28.30 15.30
C LYS A 197 5.43 -29.31 16.42
#